data_3f95f46abe87fc048a27871906d6eeca
#
_entry.id   3f95f46abe87fc048a27871906d6eeca
#
_cell.length_a   1.000
_cell.length_b   1.000
_cell.length_c   1.000
_cell.angle_alpha   90.00
_cell.angle_beta   90.00
_cell.angle_gamma   90.00
#
_symmetry.space_group_name_H-M   'P 1'
#
loop_
_entity.id
_entity.type
_entity.pdbx_description
1 polymer ?
#
loop_
_entity_poly.entity_id
_entity_poly.type
_entity_poly.pdbx_seq_one_letter_code
_entity_poly.pdbx_strand_id
1 'polypeptide(L)'
;MRMNQATMYARVLAGDASCNGRFFTGVLTTGIYCLPSCKARKPKPENVRFFPTCEAARTAGLRPCKKCHPDDFALGADPVQETIESLVAEVCAAPQDFADARAIVRRSGFGATRLFELFRQHYHTTPADLLLRARLDTAKRRLTSSEARLTEIAGDVGFDSLSVFHEHFRRLNGLTPAAFRELRDARAFDLALPAGYLLGYLRRAMSRGLHSVTERLVDDAYTAAVQLSDGPALLRLQLSATAVHAEISNGSAVEAHALVVGLIGLDEDAAAFARLAKRLGLVRLVAGRPELRISQTPSIFDGLLWSIIGQQINFPFACLLKRRLIERVSAPLADGLFAPPTPAAVAALEPSALLPFQFSRQKADYVIHTSRLIVEGKLDLVALRAMSATRAERTLLAVRGLGPWSVNYLMMRSLGFPDCVPLGDTGVTSGLQALLRLEERPDIDATRRLMAMFSPYRSLATAHLWQFNQPIPT
;
A
#
# COMPACT_ATOMS: atom_id res chain seq x y z
N MET A 1 18.33 -10.75 20.30
CA MET A 1 19.22 -11.93 20.20
C MET A 1 20.37 -11.60 19.26
N ARG A 2 21.63 -11.70 19.72
CA ARG A 2 22.80 -11.41 18.85
C ARG A 2 22.98 -12.59 17.89
N MET A 3 22.98 -12.32 16.57
CA MET A 3 23.28 -13.35 15.56
C MET A 3 24.74 -13.83 15.70
N ASN A 4 24.95 -15.15 15.62
CA ASN A 4 26.30 -15.71 15.57
C ASN A 4 26.92 -15.53 14.17
N GLN A 5 28.25 -15.71 14.05
CA GLN A 5 28.98 -15.50 12.81
C GLN A 5 28.51 -16.43 11.67
N ALA A 6 28.16 -17.69 11.96
CA ALA A 6 27.66 -18.63 10.96
C ALA A 6 26.31 -18.16 10.38
N THR A 7 25.40 -17.68 11.24
CA THR A 7 24.12 -17.11 10.80
C THR A 7 24.33 -15.85 9.96
N MET A 8 25.21 -14.92 10.39
CA MET A 8 25.51 -13.72 9.62
C MET A 8 26.07 -14.07 8.23
N TYR A 9 26.99 -15.05 8.16
CA TYR A 9 27.54 -15.50 6.89
C TYR A 9 26.50 -16.13 5.96
N ALA A 10 25.61 -16.96 6.49
CA ALA A 10 24.48 -17.52 5.71
C ALA A 10 23.59 -16.42 5.13
N ARG A 11 23.30 -15.35 5.88
CA ARG A 11 22.54 -14.18 5.40
C ARG A 11 23.27 -13.42 4.28
N VAL A 12 24.61 -13.31 4.37
CA VAL A 12 25.43 -12.70 3.31
C VAL A 12 25.37 -13.53 2.03
N LEU A 13 25.48 -14.87 2.13
CA LEU A 13 25.36 -15.75 0.96
C LEU A 13 24.00 -15.62 0.29
N ALA A 14 22.93 -15.54 1.08
CA ALA A 14 21.55 -15.32 0.60
C ALA A 14 21.33 -13.91 0.04
N GLY A 15 22.25 -12.96 0.29
CA GLY A 15 22.04 -11.56 -0.10
C GLY A 15 20.85 -10.90 0.63
N ASP A 16 20.64 -11.25 1.89
CA ASP A 16 19.46 -10.89 2.66
C ASP A 16 19.44 -9.40 3.05
N ALA A 17 18.61 -8.64 2.35
CA ALA A 17 18.44 -7.21 2.59
C ALA A 17 17.80 -6.88 3.95
N SER A 18 17.07 -7.81 4.59
CA SER A 18 16.49 -7.61 5.92
C SER A 18 17.56 -7.50 7.03
N CYS A 19 18.78 -7.87 6.71
CA CYS A 19 19.93 -7.76 7.59
C CYS A 19 20.77 -6.50 7.37
N ASN A 20 20.43 -5.66 6.38
CA ASN A 20 21.12 -4.39 6.17
C ASN A 20 20.99 -3.49 7.41
N GLY A 21 22.12 -2.86 7.79
CA GLY A 21 22.19 -2.03 8.98
C GLY A 21 22.28 -2.79 10.32
N ARG A 22 22.00 -4.10 10.34
CA ARG A 22 22.18 -4.93 11.54
C ARG A 22 23.64 -5.32 11.76
N PHE A 23 24.39 -5.49 10.67
CA PHE A 23 25.81 -5.71 10.64
C PHE A 23 26.38 -5.37 9.24
N PHE A 24 27.68 -5.20 9.16
CA PHE A 24 28.42 -4.95 7.92
C PHE A 24 29.44 -6.05 7.70
N THR A 25 29.65 -6.44 6.45
CA THR A 25 30.53 -7.55 6.06
C THR A 25 31.84 -7.01 5.54
N GLY A 26 32.91 -7.13 6.30
CA GLY A 26 34.25 -6.79 5.86
C GLY A 26 34.90 -7.95 5.14
N VAL A 27 35.51 -7.69 3.97
CA VAL A 27 36.22 -8.65 3.14
C VAL A 27 37.72 -8.32 3.27
N LEU A 28 38.43 -9.12 4.06
CA LEU A 28 39.80 -8.85 4.45
C LEU A 28 40.78 -8.83 3.28
N THR A 29 40.54 -9.68 2.26
CA THR A 29 41.38 -9.76 1.06
C THR A 29 41.31 -8.55 0.15
N THR A 30 40.20 -7.80 0.20
CA THR A 30 40.00 -6.62 -0.66
C THR A 30 40.03 -5.30 0.10
N GLY A 31 40.05 -5.37 1.44
CA GLY A 31 39.93 -4.19 2.29
C GLY A 31 38.62 -3.43 2.15
N ILE A 32 37.50 -4.14 1.79
CA ILE A 32 36.22 -3.51 1.51
C ILE A 32 35.15 -4.03 2.50
N TYR A 33 34.32 -3.14 3.03
CA TYR A 33 33.10 -3.56 3.75
C TYR A 33 31.84 -3.26 2.96
N CYS A 34 30.85 -4.17 3.09
CA CYS A 34 29.63 -4.21 2.33
C CYS A 34 28.41 -4.37 3.23
N LEU A 35 27.23 -4.05 2.69
CA LEU A 35 25.95 -4.51 3.23
C LEU A 35 25.79 -6.03 3.05
N PRO A 36 25.04 -6.73 3.92
CA PRO A 36 24.69 -8.15 3.74
C PRO A 36 24.09 -8.48 2.38
N SER A 37 23.25 -7.59 1.84
CA SER A 37 22.57 -7.73 0.55
C SER A 37 23.46 -7.44 -0.67
N CYS A 38 24.73 -7.08 -0.50
CA CYS A 38 25.59 -6.68 -1.61
C CYS A 38 25.65 -7.75 -2.71
N LYS A 39 25.42 -7.36 -3.96
CA LYS A 39 25.47 -8.25 -5.15
C LYS A 39 26.90 -8.47 -5.68
N ALA A 40 27.95 -8.05 -4.97
CA ALA A 40 29.32 -8.39 -5.30
C ALA A 40 29.56 -9.90 -5.12
N ARG A 41 30.66 -10.41 -5.73
CA ARG A 41 31.09 -11.80 -5.54
C ARG A 41 31.21 -12.10 -4.03
N LYS A 42 30.58 -13.19 -3.60
CA LYS A 42 30.58 -13.58 -2.19
C LYS A 42 32.00 -14.05 -1.77
N PRO A 43 32.53 -13.51 -0.66
CA PRO A 43 33.86 -13.92 -0.15
C PRO A 43 33.77 -15.30 0.48
N LYS A 44 34.90 -15.98 0.62
CA LYS A 44 35.01 -17.20 1.41
C LYS A 44 34.91 -16.88 2.91
N PRO A 45 34.40 -17.80 3.76
CA PRO A 45 34.14 -17.53 5.18
C PRO A 45 35.41 -17.11 5.95
N GLU A 46 36.55 -17.69 5.63
CA GLU A 46 37.85 -17.36 6.25
C GLU A 46 38.33 -15.92 6.01
N ASN A 47 37.77 -15.27 4.95
CA ASN A 47 38.12 -13.90 4.57
C ASN A 47 37.09 -12.87 5.02
N VAL A 48 36.12 -13.28 5.89
CA VAL A 48 35.03 -12.40 6.32
C VAL A 48 35.17 -12.03 7.78
N ARG A 49 34.98 -10.74 8.09
CA ARG A 49 34.79 -10.22 9.43
C ARG A 49 33.51 -9.39 9.49
N PHE A 50 32.75 -9.55 10.54
CA PHE A 50 31.47 -8.79 10.71
C PHE A 50 31.70 -7.64 11.69
N PHE A 51 31.09 -6.50 11.34
CA PHE A 51 31.18 -5.25 12.10
C PHE A 51 29.77 -4.76 12.45
N PRO A 52 29.56 -4.21 13.67
CA PRO A 52 28.26 -3.68 14.07
C PRO A 52 27.92 -2.35 13.38
N THR A 53 28.94 -1.57 13.00
CA THR A 53 28.78 -0.23 12.38
C THR A 53 29.79 -0.02 11.26
N CYS A 54 29.50 0.92 10.36
CA CYS A 54 30.43 1.37 9.33
C CYS A 54 31.73 1.95 9.94
N GLU A 55 31.56 2.68 11.05
CA GLU A 55 32.73 3.25 11.77
C GLU A 55 33.68 2.17 12.30
N ALA A 56 33.13 1.10 12.90
CA ALA A 56 33.94 -0.04 13.35
C ALA A 56 34.70 -0.70 12.19
N ALA A 57 34.07 -0.80 11.01
CA ALA A 57 34.76 -1.33 9.82
C ALA A 57 35.85 -0.40 9.30
N ARG A 58 35.63 0.93 9.30
CA ARG A 58 36.64 1.92 8.92
C ARG A 58 37.81 1.93 9.89
N THR A 59 37.55 1.88 11.19
CA THR A 59 38.62 1.78 12.23
C THR A 59 39.44 0.52 12.07
N ALA A 60 38.88 -0.55 11.53
CA ALA A 60 39.63 -1.77 11.17
C ALA A 60 40.37 -1.66 9.82
N GLY A 61 40.47 -0.48 9.22
CA GLY A 61 41.19 -0.23 7.98
C GLY A 61 40.45 -0.59 6.69
N LEU A 62 39.17 -0.85 6.74
CA LEU A 62 38.39 -1.19 5.56
C LEU A 62 37.73 0.08 4.94
N ARG A 63 37.59 0.07 3.63
CA ARG A 63 36.87 1.13 2.88
C ARG A 63 35.48 0.71 2.44
N PRO A 64 34.52 1.66 2.25
CA PRO A 64 33.18 1.34 1.82
C PRO A 64 33.11 0.77 0.40
N CYS A 65 32.20 -0.15 0.18
CA CYS A 65 31.94 -0.73 -1.13
C CYS A 65 31.25 0.27 -2.05
N LYS A 66 31.80 0.53 -3.23
CA LYS A 66 31.23 1.41 -4.27
C LYS A 66 29.98 0.84 -4.96
N LYS A 67 29.61 -0.44 -4.73
CA LYS A 67 28.41 -1.06 -5.31
C LYS A 67 27.19 -0.96 -4.41
N CYS A 68 27.36 -1.09 -3.10
CA CYS A 68 26.24 -1.12 -2.16
C CYS A 68 26.20 0.07 -1.19
N HIS A 69 27.19 0.97 -1.28
CA HIS A 69 27.25 2.23 -0.53
C HIS A 69 26.83 2.09 0.95
N PRO A 70 27.58 1.28 1.74
CA PRO A 70 27.18 0.96 3.11
C PRO A 70 27.12 2.17 4.04
N ASP A 71 27.93 3.21 3.76
CA ASP A 71 27.94 4.46 4.55
C ASP A 71 26.69 5.28 4.29
N ASP A 72 26.31 5.42 3.01
CA ASP A 72 25.09 6.14 2.62
C ASP A 72 23.87 5.44 3.22
N PHE A 73 23.86 4.11 3.17
CA PHE A 73 22.84 3.32 3.83
C PHE A 73 22.79 3.55 5.36
N ALA A 74 23.93 3.58 6.03
CA ALA A 74 24.04 3.82 7.48
C ALA A 74 23.55 5.22 7.87
N LEU A 75 23.73 6.21 6.99
CA LEU A 75 23.20 7.58 7.14
C LEU A 75 21.73 7.69 6.73
N GLY A 76 21.11 6.57 6.31
CA GLY A 76 19.75 6.59 5.79
C GLY A 76 19.63 7.11 4.36
N ALA A 77 20.74 7.42 3.71
CA ALA A 77 20.84 7.82 2.32
C ALA A 77 21.01 6.58 1.41
N ASP A 78 20.17 6.47 0.41
CA ASP A 78 20.34 5.52 -0.70
C ASP A 78 20.35 6.33 -2.00
N PRO A 79 21.55 6.67 -2.55
CA PRO A 79 21.66 7.50 -3.73
C PRO A 79 20.90 6.94 -4.94
N VAL A 80 20.80 5.61 -5.04
CA VAL A 80 20.01 4.97 -6.11
C VAL A 80 18.51 5.20 -5.87
N GLN A 81 18.05 4.99 -4.64
CA GLN A 81 16.67 5.28 -4.27
C GLN A 81 16.33 6.76 -4.49
N GLU A 82 17.18 7.68 -4.05
CA GLU A 82 16.99 9.13 -4.22
C GLU A 82 16.95 9.52 -5.69
N THR A 83 17.80 8.94 -6.52
CA THR A 83 17.79 9.16 -7.99
C THR A 83 16.47 8.70 -8.59
N ILE A 84 15.96 7.52 -8.20
CA ILE A 84 14.68 7.01 -8.70
C ILE A 84 13.51 7.85 -8.17
N GLU A 85 13.54 8.28 -6.91
CA GLU A 85 12.50 9.15 -6.35
C GLU A 85 12.46 10.52 -7.05
N SER A 86 13.62 11.10 -7.34
CA SER A 86 13.71 12.35 -8.12
C SER A 86 13.19 12.17 -9.55
N LEU A 87 13.53 11.06 -10.20
CA LEU A 87 13.01 10.74 -11.54
C LEU A 87 11.48 10.57 -11.54
N VAL A 88 10.94 9.86 -10.54
CA VAL A 88 9.48 9.66 -10.39
C VAL A 88 8.79 10.99 -10.14
N ALA A 89 9.36 11.86 -9.30
CA ALA A 89 8.83 13.20 -9.07
C ALA A 89 8.81 14.04 -10.36
N GLU A 90 9.87 13.97 -11.17
CA GLU A 90 9.94 14.62 -12.48
C GLU A 90 8.85 14.11 -13.45
N VAL A 91 8.68 12.79 -13.56
CA VAL A 91 7.63 12.17 -14.39
C VAL A 91 6.24 12.57 -13.93
N CYS A 92 5.98 12.60 -12.62
CA CYS A 92 4.68 12.99 -12.08
C CYS A 92 4.37 14.48 -12.22
N ALA A 93 5.40 15.33 -12.20
CA ALA A 93 5.24 16.77 -12.35
C ALA A 93 4.98 17.19 -13.81
N ALA A 94 5.65 16.55 -14.77
CA ALA A 94 5.57 16.87 -16.19
C ALA A 94 5.50 15.61 -17.07
N PRO A 95 4.41 14.80 -16.96
CA PRO A 95 4.32 13.53 -17.68
C PRO A 95 4.28 13.68 -19.22
N GLN A 96 3.89 14.85 -19.73
CA GLN A 96 3.90 15.19 -21.15
C GLN A 96 5.32 15.25 -21.76
N ASP A 97 6.34 15.48 -20.94
CA ASP A 97 7.74 15.56 -21.39
C ASP A 97 8.34 14.18 -21.70
N PHE A 98 7.63 13.12 -21.35
CA PHE A 98 8.02 11.74 -21.58
C PHE A 98 7.09 11.09 -22.62
N ALA A 99 7.57 10.88 -23.83
CA ALA A 99 6.76 10.24 -24.89
C ALA A 99 6.32 8.81 -24.49
N ASP A 100 7.23 8.04 -23.92
CA ASP A 100 7.03 6.63 -23.54
C ASP A 100 7.96 6.21 -22.38
N ALA A 101 7.86 4.94 -21.98
CA ALA A 101 8.75 4.36 -20.97
C ALA A 101 10.23 4.38 -21.39
N ARG A 102 10.56 4.37 -22.68
CA ARG A 102 11.96 4.45 -23.16
C ARG A 102 12.54 5.84 -22.91
N ALA A 103 11.71 6.89 -22.98
CA ALA A 103 12.13 8.24 -22.60
C ALA A 103 12.53 8.29 -21.11
N ILE A 104 11.77 7.64 -20.22
CA ILE A 104 12.12 7.52 -18.80
C ILE A 104 13.43 6.74 -18.63
N VAL A 105 13.64 5.64 -19.37
CA VAL A 105 14.90 4.87 -19.35
C VAL A 105 16.07 5.75 -19.75
N ARG A 106 15.97 6.51 -20.85
CA ARG A 106 17.05 7.43 -21.30
C ARG A 106 17.35 8.50 -20.25
N ARG A 107 16.31 9.08 -19.66
CA ARG A 107 16.43 10.15 -18.65
C ARG A 107 17.09 9.66 -17.37
N SER A 108 16.86 8.40 -17.00
CA SER A 108 17.35 7.79 -15.74
C SER A 108 18.86 7.55 -15.70
N GLY A 109 19.51 7.41 -16.85
CA GLY A 109 20.91 6.93 -16.95
C GLY A 109 21.11 5.46 -16.61
N PHE A 110 20.04 4.70 -16.25
CA PHE A 110 20.10 3.25 -16.02
C PHE A 110 19.77 2.47 -17.30
N GLY A 111 20.29 1.24 -17.41
CA GLY A 111 19.81 0.31 -18.42
C GLY A 111 18.37 -0.11 -18.15
N ALA A 112 17.61 -0.45 -19.19
CA ALA A 112 16.17 -0.77 -19.10
C ALA A 112 15.85 -1.82 -18.03
N THR A 113 16.53 -2.97 -18.05
CA THR A 113 16.32 -4.05 -17.06
C THR A 113 16.52 -3.55 -15.62
N ARG A 114 17.59 -2.78 -15.39
CA ARG A 114 17.90 -2.26 -14.05
C ARG A 114 16.85 -1.25 -13.59
N LEU A 115 16.39 -0.36 -14.47
CA LEU A 115 15.35 0.61 -14.15
C LEU A 115 14.03 -0.10 -13.80
N PHE A 116 13.62 -1.11 -14.57
CA PHE A 116 12.42 -1.90 -14.27
C PHE A 116 12.51 -2.61 -12.91
N GLU A 117 13.68 -3.17 -12.56
CA GLU A 117 13.91 -3.75 -11.23
C GLU A 117 13.75 -2.70 -10.12
N LEU A 118 14.32 -1.50 -10.29
CA LEU A 118 14.23 -0.41 -9.33
C LEU A 118 12.81 0.11 -9.16
N PHE A 119 12.06 0.27 -10.26
CA PHE A 119 10.64 0.65 -10.20
C PHE A 119 9.81 -0.40 -9.47
N ARG A 120 10.03 -1.68 -9.74
CA ARG A 120 9.36 -2.76 -9.02
C ARG A 120 9.72 -2.79 -7.54
N GLN A 121 10.99 -2.58 -7.21
CA GLN A 121 11.47 -2.60 -5.83
C GLN A 121 10.95 -1.41 -5.02
N HIS A 122 10.99 -0.20 -5.58
CA HIS A 122 10.72 1.03 -4.83
C HIS A 122 9.32 1.57 -5.01
N TYR A 123 8.64 1.24 -6.12
CA TYR A 123 7.29 1.76 -6.43
C TYR A 123 6.26 0.68 -6.72
N HIS A 124 6.65 -0.60 -6.72
CA HIS A 124 5.77 -1.74 -7.03
C HIS A 124 5.05 -1.60 -8.39
N THR A 125 5.62 -0.89 -9.33
CA THR A 125 5.03 -0.58 -10.64
C THR A 125 6.06 -0.70 -11.76
N THR A 126 5.69 -0.34 -12.98
CA THR A 126 6.59 -0.21 -14.13
C THR A 126 6.70 1.25 -14.55
N PRO A 127 7.77 1.66 -15.27
CA PRO A 127 7.86 3.02 -15.83
C PRO A 127 6.66 3.38 -16.72
N ALA A 128 6.12 2.42 -17.48
CA ALA A 128 4.97 2.66 -18.35
C ALA A 128 3.68 2.90 -17.55
N ASP A 129 3.42 2.08 -16.53
CA ASP A 129 2.23 2.24 -15.69
C ASP A 129 2.30 3.52 -14.85
N LEU A 130 3.50 3.88 -14.35
CA LEU A 130 3.69 5.16 -13.67
C LEU A 130 3.34 6.33 -14.58
N LEU A 131 3.90 6.35 -15.81
CA LEU A 131 3.63 7.41 -16.78
C LEU A 131 2.15 7.51 -17.11
N LEU A 132 1.49 6.37 -17.35
CA LEU A 132 0.05 6.35 -17.62
C LEU A 132 -0.74 6.95 -16.46
N ARG A 133 -0.47 6.55 -15.22
CA ARG A 133 -1.15 7.10 -14.04
C ARG A 133 -0.87 8.59 -13.87
N ALA A 134 0.37 9.03 -14.02
CA ALA A 134 0.74 10.44 -13.94
C ALA A 134 0.00 11.31 -14.99
N ARG A 135 -0.12 10.83 -16.24
CA ARG A 135 -0.91 11.49 -17.28
C ARG A 135 -2.39 11.60 -16.91
N LEU A 136 -2.98 10.50 -16.42
CA LEU A 136 -4.39 10.49 -16.02
C LEU A 136 -4.65 11.36 -14.78
N ASP A 137 -3.74 11.41 -13.82
CA ASP A 137 -3.87 12.27 -12.64
C ASP A 137 -3.74 13.76 -13.01
N THR A 138 -2.87 14.08 -13.96
CA THR A 138 -2.79 15.42 -14.52
C THR A 138 -4.06 15.78 -15.31
N ALA A 139 -4.60 14.84 -16.11
CA ALA A 139 -5.86 15.02 -16.81
C ALA A 139 -7.03 15.27 -15.84
N LYS A 140 -7.14 14.50 -14.74
CA LYS A 140 -8.18 14.69 -13.70
C LYS A 140 -8.14 16.12 -13.14
N ARG A 141 -6.95 16.61 -12.77
CA ARG A 141 -6.80 18.00 -12.30
C ARG A 141 -7.26 19.01 -13.33
N ARG A 142 -6.88 18.86 -14.59
CA ARG A 142 -7.27 19.78 -15.68
C ARG A 142 -8.76 19.72 -16.00
N LEU A 143 -9.35 18.54 -15.97
CA LEU A 143 -10.80 18.36 -16.19
C LEU A 143 -11.64 19.12 -15.17
N THR A 144 -11.19 19.20 -13.92
CA THR A 144 -11.93 19.87 -12.84
C THR A 144 -11.54 21.35 -12.65
N SER A 145 -10.41 21.80 -13.21
CA SER A 145 -9.90 23.18 -13.04
C SER A 145 -10.00 24.05 -14.30
N SER A 146 -10.42 23.49 -15.45
CA SER A 146 -10.49 24.23 -16.71
C SER A 146 -11.66 23.78 -17.60
N GLU A 147 -12.04 24.67 -18.53
CA GLU A 147 -13.02 24.39 -19.58
C GLU A 147 -12.39 23.93 -20.90
N ALA A 148 -11.07 23.60 -20.91
CA ALA A 148 -10.36 23.13 -22.08
C ALA A 148 -11.03 21.92 -22.73
N ARG A 149 -10.95 21.80 -24.06
CA ARG A 149 -11.56 20.66 -24.77
C ARG A 149 -10.89 19.34 -24.37
N LEU A 150 -11.63 18.23 -24.39
CA LEU A 150 -11.08 16.92 -24.06
C LEU A 150 -9.91 16.52 -24.95
N THR A 151 -9.95 16.92 -26.23
CA THR A 151 -8.85 16.71 -27.19
C THR A 151 -7.59 17.46 -26.80
N GLU A 152 -7.72 18.70 -26.33
CA GLU A 152 -6.62 19.52 -25.83
C GLU A 152 -6.02 18.92 -24.57
N ILE A 153 -6.88 18.57 -23.58
CA ILE A 153 -6.41 17.93 -22.34
C ILE A 153 -5.67 16.62 -22.66
N ALA A 154 -6.20 15.76 -23.53
CA ALA A 154 -5.57 14.50 -23.88
C ALA A 154 -4.18 14.72 -24.51
N GLY A 155 -4.06 15.65 -25.45
CA GLY A 155 -2.78 16.01 -26.08
C GLY A 155 -1.78 16.62 -25.08
N ASP A 156 -2.23 17.57 -24.27
CA ASP A 156 -1.41 18.28 -23.29
C ASP A 156 -0.85 17.38 -22.17
N VAL A 157 -1.51 16.27 -21.87
CA VAL A 157 -0.98 15.28 -20.89
C VAL A 157 -0.19 14.15 -21.57
N GLY A 158 -0.02 14.21 -22.92
CA GLY A 158 0.84 13.31 -23.67
C GLY A 158 0.16 12.08 -24.28
N PHE A 159 -1.17 12.10 -24.53
CA PHE A 159 -1.83 11.07 -25.32
C PHE A 159 -1.90 11.47 -26.80
N ASP A 160 -1.40 10.60 -27.69
CA ASP A 160 -1.47 10.77 -29.13
C ASP A 160 -2.86 10.44 -29.71
N SER A 161 -3.71 9.74 -28.95
CA SER A 161 -5.04 9.32 -29.37
C SER A 161 -6.08 9.57 -28.29
N LEU A 162 -7.15 10.29 -28.67
CA LEU A 162 -8.29 10.55 -27.81
C LEU A 162 -9.00 9.24 -27.40
N SER A 163 -9.09 8.25 -28.29
CA SER A 163 -9.72 6.96 -27.99
C SER A 163 -8.94 6.18 -26.93
N VAL A 164 -7.60 6.15 -27.02
CA VAL A 164 -6.72 5.53 -26.02
C VAL A 164 -6.82 6.23 -24.67
N PHE A 165 -6.88 7.58 -24.68
CA PHE A 165 -7.12 8.36 -23.47
C PHE A 165 -8.45 7.98 -22.80
N HIS A 166 -9.55 7.95 -23.57
CA HIS A 166 -10.88 7.57 -23.05
C HIS A 166 -10.90 6.16 -22.47
N GLU A 167 -10.28 5.19 -23.17
CA GLU A 167 -10.21 3.79 -22.71
C GLU A 167 -9.49 3.67 -21.36
N HIS A 168 -8.27 4.21 -21.27
CA HIS A 168 -7.49 4.16 -20.04
C HIS A 168 -8.14 4.94 -18.90
N PHE A 169 -8.70 6.11 -19.20
CA PHE A 169 -9.38 6.91 -18.20
C PHE A 169 -10.58 6.16 -17.61
N ARG A 170 -11.46 5.63 -18.47
CA ARG A 170 -12.64 4.87 -18.04
C ARG A 170 -12.25 3.60 -17.26
N ARG A 171 -11.25 2.88 -17.73
CA ARG A 171 -10.79 1.65 -17.09
C ARG A 171 -10.32 1.87 -15.64
N LEU A 172 -9.61 2.96 -15.37
CA LEU A 172 -9.02 3.22 -14.06
C LEU A 172 -9.90 4.09 -13.14
N ASN A 173 -10.88 4.80 -13.70
CA ASN A 173 -11.72 5.71 -12.91
C ASN A 173 -13.21 5.34 -12.92
N GLY A 174 -13.64 4.33 -13.70
CA GLY A 174 -15.05 3.94 -13.80
C GLY A 174 -15.95 4.96 -14.51
N LEU A 175 -15.40 6.12 -14.92
CA LEU A 175 -16.06 7.24 -15.57
C LEU A 175 -15.40 7.61 -16.88
N THR A 176 -16.15 8.20 -17.79
CA THR A 176 -15.57 8.89 -18.94
C THR A 176 -14.94 10.22 -18.50
N PRO A 177 -13.97 10.78 -19.26
CA PRO A 177 -13.41 12.11 -18.95
C PRO A 177 -14.48 13.20 -18.84
N ALA A 178 -15.53 13.16 -19.69
CA ALA A 178 -16.63 14.11 -19.63
C ALA A 178 -17.41 14.01 -18.33
N ALA A 179 -17.83 12.79 -17.96
CA ALA A 179 -18.54 12.56 -16.69
C ALA A 179 -17.68 12.92 -15.46
N PHE A 180 -16.35 12.73 -15.54
CA PHE A 180 -15.45 13.14 -14.47
C PHE A 180 -15.38 14.66 -14.31
N ARG A 181 -15.45 15.42 -15.39
CA ARG A 181 -15.52 16.90 -15.35
C ARG A 181 -16.72 17.38 -14.57
N GLU A 182 -17.86 16.74 -14.77
CA GLU A 182 -19.14 17.09 -14.11
C GLU A 182 -19.10 16.89 -12.59
N LEU A 183 -18.16 16.08 -12.07
CA LEU A 183 -17.98 15.91 -10.62
C LEU A 183 -17.66 17.22 -9.88
N ARG A 184 -17.15 18.22 -10.58
CA ARG A 184 -16.85 19.54 -9.99
C ARG A 184 -18.06 20.13 -9.29
N ASP A 185 -19.26 19.98 -9.89
CA ASP A 185 -20.51 20.59 -9.43
C ASP A 185 -21.54 19.53 -8.98
N ALA A 186 -21.18 18.25 -9.03
CA ALA A 186 -22.08 17.14 -8.70
C ALA A 186 -22.12 16.80 -7.20
N ARG A 187 -23.16 16.07 -6.81
CA ARG A 187 -23.29 15.40 -5.51
C ARG A 187 -23.53 13.90 -5.63
N ALA A 188 -23.69 13.43 -6.86
CA ALA A 188 -23.90 12.03 -7.19
C ALA A 188 -23.19 11.67 -8.49
N PHE A 189 -22.81 10.41 -8.63
CA PHE A 189 -22.19 9.87 -9.84
C PHE A 189 -22.33 8.35 -9.92
N ASP A 190 -22.24 7.81 -11.14
CA ASP A 190 -22.29 6.38 -11.40
C ASP A 190 -20.94 5.86 -11.87
N LEU A 191 -20.39 4.85 -11.19
CA LEU A 191 -19.18 4.16 -11.59
C LEU A 191 -19.52 2.84 -12.29
N ALA A 192 -19.05 2.67 -13.52
CA ALA A 192 -19.16 1.39 -14.23
C ALA A 192 -18.22 0.36 -13.61
N LEU A 193 -18.73 -0.82 -13.27
CA LEU A 193 -17.94 -1.95 -12.82
C LEU A 193 -17.39 -2.76 -14.02
N PRO A 194 -16.19 -3.33 -13.93
CA PRO A 194 -15.66 -4.24 -14.94
C PRO A 194 -16.52 -5.49 -15.07
N ALA A 195 -16.52 -6.09 -16.25
CA ALA A 195 -17.19 -7.37 -16.47
C ALA A 195 -16.63 -8.44 -15.50
N GLY A 196 -17.52 -9.19 -14.88
CA GLY A 196 -17.14 -10.23 -13.92
C GLY A 196 -16.74 -9.71 -12.53
N TYR A 197 -17.01 -8.44 -12.22
CA TYR A 197 -16.78 -7.89 -10.90
C TYR A 197 -17.49 -8.71 -9.81
N LEU A 198 -16.77 -9.06 -8.74
CA LEU A 198 -17.27 -9.96 -7.70
C LEU A 198 -17.93 -9.18 -6.56
N LEU A 199 -19.17 -8.77 -6.80
CA LEU A 199 -19.96 -7.95 -5.86
C LEU A 199 -20.12 -8.61 -4.47
N GLY A 200 -20.25 -9.95 -4.41
CA GLY A 200 -20.33 -10.67 -3.14
C GLY A 200 -19.10 -10.48 -2.24
N TYR A 201 -17.89 -10.35 -2.82
CA TYR A 201 -16.68 -10.04 -2.04
C TYR A 201 -16.68 -8.59 -1.54
N LEU A 202 -17.17 -7.65 -2.34
CA LEU A 202 -17.34 -6.26 -1.91
C LEU A 202 -18.35 -6.16 -0.76
N ARG A 203 -19.53 -6.79 -0.87
CA ARG A 203 -20.53 -6.86 0.21
C ARG A 203 -19.94 -7.44 1.47
N ARG A 204 -19.19 -8.55 1.37
CA ARG A 204 -18.49 -9.16 2.50
C ARG A 204 -17.46 -8.20 3.12
N ALA A 205 -16.74 -7.43 2.32
CA ALA A 205 -15.78 -6.45 2.83
C ALA A 205 -16.46 -5.30 3.57
N MET A 206 -17.58 -4.79 3.04
CA MET A 206 -18.36 -3.70 3.61
C MET A 206 -19.21 -4.10 4.83
N SER A 207 -19.56 -5.38 4.97
CA SER A 207 -20.33 -5.91 6.11
C SER A 207 -19.46 -6.45 7.26
N ARG A 208 -18.12 -6.40 7.16
CA ARG A 208 -17.22 -6.98 8.17
C ARG A 208 -17.33 -6.33 9.55
N GLY A 209 -17.71 -5.08 9.60
CA GLY A 209 -17.83 -4.35 10.85
C GLY A 209 -19.15 -4.64 11.57
N LEU A 210 -19.37 -5.86 12.11
CA LEU A 210 -20.58 -6.29 12.82
C LEU A 210 -21.15 -5.28 13.85
N HIS A 211 -20.36 -4.33 14.29
CA HIS A 211 -20.72 -3.30 15.26
C HIS A 211 -20.20 -1.92 14.82
N SER A 212 -19.97 -1.73 13.52
CA SER A 212 -19.49 -0.44 13.02
C SER A 212 -20.52 0.66 13.32
N VAL A 213 -20.03 1.76 13.82
CA VAL A 213 -20.80 2.98 14.05
C VAL A 213 -20.51 4.07 13.02
N THR A 214 -19.62 3.77 12.06
CA THR A 214 -19.26 4.69 10.97
C THR A 214 -19.77 4.21 9.61
N GLU A 215 -20.23 2.97 9.51
CA GLU A 215 -20.67 2.40 8.24
C GLU A 215 -21.68 1.27 8.46
N ARG A 216 -22.54 1.04 7.47
CA ARG A 216 -23.46 -0.09 7.43
C ARG A 216 -23.80 -0.47 5.99
N LEU A 217 -24.03 -1.76 5.78
CA LEU A 217 -24.58 -2.31 4.55
C LEU A 217 -25.93 -2.94 4.87
N VAL A 218 -26.97 -2.51 4.18
CA VAL A 218 -28.32 -3.11 4.23
C VAL A 218 -28.71 -3.45 2.81
N ASP A 219 -28.92 -4.71 2.51
CA ASP A 219 -29.08 -5.24 1.16
C ASP A 219 -27.91 -4.78 0.25
N ASP A 220 -28.19 -3.93 -0.75
CA ASP A 220 -27.20 -3.35 -1.65
C ASP A 220 -26.93 -1.86 -1.40
N ALA A 221 -27.49 -1.31 -0.33
CA ALA A 221 -27.29 0.08 0.07
C ALA A 221 -26.19 0.14 1.16
N TYR A 222 -25.02 0.65 0.80
CA TYR A 222 -23.93 0.93 1.75
C TYR A 222 -23.95 2.41 2.12
N THR A 223 -23.94 2.69 3.41
CA THR A 223 -23.82 4.06 3.94
C THR A 223 -22.61 4.13 4.84
N ALA A 224 -21.75 5.11 4.63
CA ALA A 224 -20.55 5.34 5.45
C ALA A 224 -20.41 6.82 5.78
N ALA A 225 -20.02 7.09 7.01
CA ALA A 225 -19.47 8.37 7.40
C ALA A 225 -18.00 8.44 6.93
N VAL A 226 -17.65 9.45 6.16
CA VAL A 226 -16.32 9.65 5.60
C VAL A 226 -15.77 11.02 5.96
N GLN A 227 -14.45 11.16 6.03
CA GLN A 227 -13.79 12.45 6.24
C GLN A 227 -13.31 12.97 4.90
N LEU A 228 -13.81 14.13 4.50
CA LEU A 228 -13.36 14.88 3.32
C LEU A 228 -12.65 16.16 3.77
N SER A 229 -12.10 16.91 2.82
CA SER A 229 -11.43 18.20 3.10
C SER A 229 -12.34 19.20 3.79
N ASP A 230 -13.62 19.24 3.41
CA ASP A 230 -14.62 20.16 3.96
C ASP A 230 -15.24 19.67 5.30
N GLY A 231 -14.81 18.51 5.80
CA GLY A 231 -15.31 17.92 7.04
C GLY A 231 -15.97 16.54 6.85
N PRO A 232 -16.66 16.03 7.89
CA PRO A 232 -17.33 14.74 7.82
C PRO A 232 -18.57 14.81 6.90
N ALA A 233 -18.76 13.76 6.10
CA ALA A 233 -19.86 13.62 5.17
C ALA A 233 -20.45 12.21 5.21
N LEU A 234 -21.69 12.04 4.76
CA LEU A 234 -22.25 10.72 4.47
C LEU A 234 -22.04 10.40 3.00
N LEU A 235 -21.39 9.25 2.76
CA LEU A 235 -21.30 8.59 1.47
C LEU A 235 -22.35 7.48 1.42
N ARG A 236 -23.23 7.52 0.42
CA ARG A 236 -24.19 6.45 0.13
C ARG A 236 -23.83 5.80 -1.18
N LEU A 237 -23.74 4.47 -1.18
CA LEU A 237 -23.50 3.68 -2.39
C LEU A 237 -24.67 2.72 -2.60
N GLN A 238 -25.27 2.77 -3.77
CA GLN A 238 -26.17 1.72 -4.23
C GLN A 238 -25.39 0.79 -5.16
N LEU A 239 -25.26 -0.46 -4.72
CA LEU A 239 -24.48 -1.47 -5.43
C LEU A 239 -25.36 -2.21 -6.44
N SER A 240 -24.82 -2.45 -7.64
CA SER A 240 -25.46 -3.32 -8.64
C SER A 240 -24.40 -4.18 -9.35
N ALA A 241 -24.81 -5.14 -10.15
CA ALA A 241 -23.91 -6.04 -10.85
C ALA A 241 -22.99 -5.33 -11.85
N THR A 242 -23.37 -4.16 -12.37
CA THR A 242 -22.66 -3.47 -13.45
C THR A 242 -22.21 -2.05 -13.11
N ALA A 243 -22.72 -1.51 -11.99
CA ALA A 243 -22.44 -0.13 -11.60
C ALA A 243 -22.56 0.05 -10.08
N VAL A 244 -21.90 1.09 -9.59
CA VAL A 244 -22.10 1.65 -8.24
C VAL A 244 -22.57 3.08 -8.41
N HIS A 245 -23.80 3.37 -7.94
CA HIS A 245 -24.29 4.73 -7.80
C HIS A 245 -23.79 5.28 -6.46
N ALA A 246 -23.18 6.45 -6.48
CA ALA A 246 -22.60 7.11 -5.30
C ALA A 246 -23.24 8.48 -5.09
N GLU A 247 -23.63 8.78 -3.85
CA GLU A 247 -24.12 10.07 -3.41
C GLU A 247 -23.33 10.56 -2.20
N ILE A 248 -23.12 11.88 -2.11
CA ILE A 248 -22.44 12.49 -0.98
C ILE A 248 -23.27 13.64 -0.41
N SER A 249 -23.38 13.70 0.92
CA SER A 249 -24.21 14.70 1.60
C SER A 249 -23.64 16.12 1.50
N ASN A 250 -22.30 16.25 1.53
CA ASN A 250 -21.55 17.51 1.43
C ASN A 250 -20.12 17.22 0.99
N GLY A 251 -19.36 18.26 0.65
CA GLY A 251 -17.96 18.16 0.22
C GLY A 251 -17.80 17.90 -1.27
N SER A 252 -16.62 17.52 -1.71
CA SER A 252 -16.25 17.36 -3.12
C SER A 252 -16.59 15.97 -3.65
N ALA A 253 -17.38 15.90 -4.73
CA ALA A 253 -17.62 14.64 -5.43
C ALA A 253 -16.35 14.09 -6.10
N VAL A 254 -15.35 14.94 -6.40
CA VAL A 254 -14.04 14.50 -6.90
C VAL A 254 -13.27 13.73 -5.82
N GLU A 255 -13.30 14.20 -4.57
CA GLU A 255 -12.71 13.47 -3.45
C GLU A 255 -13.48 12.18 -3.15
N ALA A 256 -14.81 12.26 -3.15
CA ALA A 256 -15.66 11.09 -2.97
C ALA A 256 -15.44 10.03 -4.05
N HIS A 257 -15.24 10.43 -5.30
CA HIS A 257 -14.90 9.53 -6.40
C HIS A 257 -13.58 8.78 -6.13
N ALA A 258 -12.53 9.49 -5.74
CA ALA A 258 -11.24 8.85 -5.42
C ALA A 258 -11.36 7.85 -4.27
N LEU A 259 -12.16 8.19 -3.25
CA LEU A 259 -12.48 7.30 -2.13
C LEU A 259 -13.24 6.05 -2.60
N VAL A 260 -14.29 6.21 -3.42
CA VAL A 260 -15.11 5.08 -3.91
C VAL A 260 -14.27 4.16 -4.79
N VAL A 261 -13.44 4.70 -5.69
CA VAL A 261 -12.51 3.90 -6.52
C VAL A 261 -11.62 3.00 -5.64
N GLY A 262 -11.09 3.52 -4.54
CA GLY A 262 -10.31 2.73 -3.58
C GLY A 262 -11.16 1.72 -2.80
N LEU A 263 -12.35 2.11 -2.33
CA LEU A 263 -13.27 1.21 -1.61
C LEU A 263 -13.67 -0.01 -2.43
N ILE A 264 -13.89 0.17 -3.74
CA ILE A 264 -14.27 -0.93 -4.64
C ILE A 264 -13.05 -1.57 -5.34
N GLY A 265 -11.83 -1.07 -5.11
CA GLY A 265 -10.60 -1.61 -5.70
C GLY A 265 -10.56 -1.52 -7.23
N LEU A 266 -11.17 -0.47 -7.82
CA LEU A 266 -11.34 -0.36 -9.25
C LEU A 266 -10.01 -0.17 -10.01
N ASP A 267 -9.02 0.44 -9.37
CA ASP A 267 -7.70 0.74 -9.93
C ASP A 267 -6.73 -0.46 -9.91
N GLU A 268 -7.15 -1.62 -9.39
CA GLU A 268 -6.35 -2.84 -9.38
C GLU A 268 -6.46 -3.63 -10.70
N ASP A 269 -5.35 -4.28 -11.09
CA ASP A 269 -5.31 -5.18 -12.25
C ASP A 269 -5.48 -6.65 -11.82
N ALA A 270 -6.71 -7.00 -11.40
CA ALA A 270 -7.06 -8.36 -11.00
C ALA A 270 -6.83 -9.37 -12.14
N ALA A 271 -7.10 -8.97 -13.38
CA ALA A 271 -6.89 -9.82 -14.56
C ALA A 271 -5.40 -10.14 -14.77
N ALA A 272 -4.48 -9.19 -14.52
CA ALA A 272 -3.04 -9.45 -14.62
C ALA A 272 -2.59 -10.44 -13.55
N PHE A 273 -3.11 -10.34 -12.32
CA PHE A 273 -2.85 -11.33 -11.29
C PHE A 273 -3.38 -12.72 -11.65
N ALA A 274 -4.60 -12.80 -12.17
CA ALA A 274 -5.17 -14.08 -12.62
C ALA A 274 -4.32 -14.73 -13.72
N ARG A 275 -3.80 -13.94 -14.68
CA ARG A 275 -2.84 -14.42 -15.69
C ARG A 275 -1.52 -14.89 -15.06
N LEU A 276 -1.00 -14.19 -14.05
CA LEU A 276 0.21 -14.62 -13.33
C LEU A 276 -0.03 -15.96 -12.61
N ALA A 277 -1.11 -16.09 -11.84
CA ALA A 277 -1.45 -17.33 -11.14
C ALA A 277 -1.58 -18.52 -12.10
N LYS A 278 -2.17 -18.30 -13.30
CA LYS A 278 -2.26 -19.32 -14.35
C LYS A 278 -0.87 -19.72 -14.87
N ARG A 279 0.03 -18.77 -15.14
CA ARG A 279 1.42 -19.06 -15.58
C ARG A 279 2.23 -19.83 -14.53
N LEU A 280 1.97 -19.58 -13.24
CA LEU A 280 2.59 -20.31 -12.14
C LEU A 280 1.99 -21.71 -11.89
N GLY A 281 0.97 -22.13 -12.66
CA GLY A 281 0.26 -23.39 -12.41
C GLY A 281 -0.67 -23.37 -11.19
N LEU A 282 -0.93 -22.17 -10.62
CA LEU A 282 -1.70 -21.98 -9.40
C LEU A 282 -3.15 -21.54 -9.69
N VAL A 283 -3.79 -22.15 -10.72
CA VAL A 283 -5.17 -21.82 -11.14
C VAL A 283 -6.16 -21.92 -9.98
N ARG A 284 -5.96 -22.88 -9.06
CA ARG A 284 -6.82 -23.06 -7.87
C ARG A 284 -6.90 -21.80 -6.99
N LEU A 285 -5.86 -20.96 -6.96
CA LEU A 285 -5.84 -19.73 -6.17
C LEU A 285 -6.90 -18.74 -6.64
N VAL A 286 -7.13 -18.66 -7.96
CA VAL A 286 -8.05 -17.71 -8.59
C VAL A 286 -9.36 -18.35 -9.07
N ALA A 287 -9.53 -19.66 -8.90
CA ALA A 287 -10.73 -20.37 -9.34
C ALA A 287 -11.99 -19.81 -8.68
N GLY A 288 -12.99 -19.46 -9.49
CA GLY A 288 -14.24 -18.84 -9.04
C GLY A 288 -14.13 -17.39 -8.58
N ARG A 289 -12.91 -16.78 -8.60
CA ARG A 289 -12.68 -15.40 -8.13
C ARG A 289 -11.58 -14.66 -8.91
N PRO A 290 -11.54 -14.75 -10.27
CA PRO A 290 -10.46 -14.14 -11.05
C PRO A 290 -10.45 -12.60 -10.94
N GLU A 291 -11.58 -11.99 -10.67
CA GLU A 291 -11.75 -10.52 -10.50
C GLU A 291 -11.81 -10.08 -9.03
N LEU A 292 -11.27 -10.88 -8.10
CA LEU A 292 -11.16 -10.48 -6.70
C LEU A 292 -10.24 -9.24 -6.58
N ARG A 293 -10.74 -8.23 -5.87
CA ARG A 293 -10.07 -6.95 -5.66
C ARG A 293 -9.94 -6.66 -4.18
N ILE A 294 -9.01 -5.78 -3.82
CA ILE A 294 -8.80 -5.35 -2.44
C ILE A 294 -9.62 -4.10 -2.20
N SER A 295 -10.61 -4.19 -1.33
CA SER A 295 -11.31 -3.01 -0.82
C SER A 295 -10.38 -2.25 0.12
N GLN A 296 -10.04 -1.00 -0.19
CA GLN A 296 -9.24 -0.14 0.68
C GLN A 296 -10.07 0.37 1.87
N THR A 297 -9.39 0.87 2.91
CA THR A 297 -10.05 1.54 4.04
C THR A 297 -10.54 2.93 3.64
N PRO A 298 -11.58 3.47 4.30
CA PRO A 298 -12.11 4.81 3.99
C PRO A 298 -11.08 5.94 4.15
N SER A 299 -10.10 5.76 5.02
CA SER A 299 -8.97 6.69 5.15
C SER A 299 -7.70 5.96 5.59
N ILE A 300 -6.55 6.58 5.39
CA ILE A 300 -5.26 6.04 5.88
C ILE A 300 -5.26 5.99 7.41
N PHE A 301 -5.86 7.00 8.07
CA PHE A 301 -5.96 7.02 9.52
C PHE A 301 -6.85 5.90 10.08
N ASP A 302 -7.97 5.60 9.41
CA ASP A 302 -8.82 4.46 9.77
C ASP A 302 -8.06 3.13 9.70
N GLY A 303 -7.32 2.91 8.63
CA GLY A 303 -6.48 1.72 8.49
C GLY A 303 -5.35 1.65 9.51
N LEU A 304 -4.78 2.78 9.88
CA LEU A 304 -3.74 2.89 10.90
C LEU A 304 -4.30 2.52 12.29
N LEU A 305 -5.45 3.09 12.66
CA LEU A 305 -6.14 2.72 13.90
C LEU A 305 -6.45 1.22 13.93
N TRP A 306 -6.99 0.69 12.82
CA TRP A 306 -7.27 -0.74 12.70
C TRP A 306 -6.02 -1.60 12.86
N SER A 307 -4.90 -1.21 12.22
CA SER A 307 -3.64 -1.97 12.27
C SER A 307 -3.01 -2.02 13.67
N ILE A 308 -3.29 -1.03 14.53
CA ILE A 308 -2.84 -1.01 15.93
C ILE A 308 -3.84 -1.74 16.83
N ILE A 309 -5.13 -1.45 16.71
CA ILE A 309 -6.18 -2.02 17.56
C ILE A 309 -6.26 -3.54 17.37
N GLY A 310 -6.16 -4.02 16.13
CA GLY A 310 -6.27 -5.43 15.78
C GLY A 310 -5.10 -6.32 16.18
N GLN A 311 -3.98 -5.76 16.69
CA GLN A 311 -2.82 -6.56 17.07
C GLN A 311 -3.15 -7.57 18.18
N GLN A 312 -2.80 -8.84 17.97
CA GLN A 312 -2.83 -9.92 18.98
C GLN A 312 -4.19 -10.14 19.67
N ILE A 313 -5.29 -9.75 19.02
CA ILE A 313 -6.66 -10.02 19.51
C ILE A 313 -7.52 -10.58 18.38
N ASN A 314 -8.65 -11.20 18.74
CA ASN A 314 -9.59 -11.68 17.74
C ASN A 314 -10.36 -10.52 17.08
N PHE A 315 -10.88 -10.78 15.89
CA PHE A 315 -11.56 -9.79 15.05
C PHE A 315 -12.80 -9.15 15.73
N PRO A 316 -13.72 -9.90 16.38
CA PRO A 316 -14.87 -9.27 17.03
C PRO A 316 -14.47 -8.30 18.14
N PHE A 317 -13.46 -8.64 18.94
CA PHE A 317 -12.97 -7.76 20.01
C PHE A 317 -12.27 -6.52 19.45
N ALA A 318 -11.55 -6.63 18.33
CA ALA A 318 -10.97 -5.47 17.64
C ALA A 318 -12.06 -4.51 17.14
N CYS A 319 -13.14 -5.03 16.55
CA CYS A 319 -14.31 -4.23 16.16
C CYS A 319 -14.94 -3.50 17.35
N LEU A 320 -15.10 -4.18 18.48
CA LEU A 320 -15.64 -3.58 19.70
C LEU A 320 -14.76 -2.43 20.22
N LEU A 321 -13.43 -2.64 20.26
CA LEU A 321 -12.50 -1.58 20.69
C LEU A 321 -12.54 -0.39 19.74
N LYS A 322 -12.55 -0.63 18.44
CA LYS A 322 -12.66 0.44 17.43
C LYS A 322 -13.96 1.24 17.62
N ARG A 323 -15.09 0.56 17.79
CA ARG A 323 -16.38 1.20 18.08
C ARG A 323 -16.29 2.11 19.31
N ARG A 324 -15.78 1.59 20.43
CA ARG A 324 -15.67 2.36 21.69
C ARG A 324 -14.77 3.59 21.55
N LEU A 325 -13.67 3.47 20.80
CA LEU A 325 -12.82 4.63 20.49
C LEU A 325 -13.61 5.68 19.72
N ILE A 326 -14.33 5.29 18.65
CA ILE A 326 -15.12 6.21 17.83
C ILE A 326 -16.20 6.89 18.68
N GLU A 327 -17.00 6.16 19.42
CA GLU A 327 -18.05 6.70 20.31
C GLU A 327 -17.48 7.66 21.36
N ARG A 328 -16.21 7.49 21.76
CA ARG A 328 -15.54 8.34 22.75
C ARG A 328 -15.04 9.66 22.18
N VAL A 329 -14.60 9.69 20.91
CA VAL A 329 -13.88 10.86 20.34
C VAL A 329 -14.64 11.54 19.21
N SER A 330 -15.72 10.95 18.70
CA SER A 330 -16.44 11.44 17.53
C SER A 330 -17.85 11.89 17.87
N ALA A 331 -18.34 12.86 17.12
CA ALA A 331 -19.72 13.32 17.25
C ALA A 331 -20.67 12.44 16.44
N PRO A 332 -21.93 12.24 16.88
CA PRO A 332 -22.98 11.72 16.01
C PRO A 332 -23.13 12.60 14.76
N LEU A 333 -23.26 11.95 13.59
CA LEU A 333 -23.40 12.65 12.32
C LEU A 333 -24.86 12.65 11.85
N ALA A 334 -25.30 11.60 11.21
CA ALA A 334 -26.67 11.38 10.77
C ALA A 334 -26.90 9.89 10.55
N ASP A 335 -28.16 9.48 10.34
CA ASP A 335 -28.55 8.08 10.09
C ASP A 335 -28.07 7.10 11.18
N GLY A 336 -27.83 7.58 12.42
CA GLY A 336 -27.30 6.79 13.53
C GLY A 336 -25.82 6.46 13.41
N LEU A 337 -25.08 7.10 12.49
CA LEU A 337 -23.65 6.97 12.32
C LEU A 337 -22.88 8.08 13.06
N PHE A 338 -21.65 7.80 13.43
CA PHE A 338 -20.71 8.75 13.99
C PHE A 338 -19.75 9.24 12.91
N ALA A 339 -19.29 10.48 13.04
CA ALA A 339 -18.20 10.99 12.22
C ALA A 339 -16.94 10.11 12.37
N PRO A 340 -16.10 9.95 11.33
CA PRO A 340 -14.82 9.25 11.49
C PRO A 340 -13.94 9.97 12.54
N PRO A 341 -13.17 9.22 13.36
CA PRO A 341 -12.24 9.82 14.31
C PRO A 341 -11.16 10.59 13.56
N THR A 342 -10.82 11.77 14.06
CA THR A 342 -9.70 12.56 13.54
C THR A 342 -8.43 12.33 14.35
N PRO A 343 -7.23 12.49 13.75
CA PRO A 343 -5.99 12.41 14.49
C PRO A 343 -5.96 13.38 15.69
N ALA A 344 -6.49 14.60 15.54
CA ALA A 344 -6.54 15.60 16.59
C ALA A 344 -7.41 15.15 17.79
N ALA A 345 -8.60 14.59 17.52
CA ALA A 345 -9.50 14.13 18.58
C ALA A 345 -8.88 12.96 19.39
N VAL A 346 -8.15 12.06 18.72
CA VAL A 346 -7.47 10.94 19.39
C VAL A 346 -6.20 11.41 20.11
N ALA A 347 -5.43 12.34 19.54
CA ALA A 347 -4.21 12.89 20.13
C ALA A 347 -4.47 13.65 21.44
N ALA A 348 -5.67 14.23 21.58
CA ALA A 348 -6.10 14.94 22.78
C ALA A 348 -6.37 14.04 23.99
N LEU A 349 -6.47 12.73 23.79
CA LEU A 349 -6.68 11.78 24.89
C LEU A 349 -5.39 11.51 25.67
N GLU A 350 -5.59 11.14 26.96
CA GLU A 350 -4.57 10.46 27.76
C GLU A 350 -4.80 8.95 27.75
N PRO A 351 -3.76 8.12 27.81
CA PRO A 351 -3.89 6.66 27.78
C PRO A 351 -4.87 6.11 28.83
N SER A 352 -4.93 6.73 30.02
CA SER A 352 -5.87 6.37 31.07
C SER A 352 -7.34 6.50 30.68
N ALA A 353 -7.66 7.40 29.74
CA ALA A 353 -9.03 7.60 29.26
C ALA A 353 -9.58 6.43 28.43
N LEU A 354 -8.71 5.56 27.89
CA LEU A 354 -9.09 4.40 27.09
C LEU A 354 -9.12 3.09 27.92
N LEU A 355 -8.52 3.04 29.11
CA LEU A 355 -8.50 1.85 29.95
C LEU A 355 -9.90 1.34 30.34
N PRO A 356 -10.87 2.22 30.71
CA PRO A 356 -12.24 1.78 31.01
C PRO A 356 -12.95 1.14 29.82
N PHE A 357 -12.49 1.39 28.58
CA PHE A 357 -13.01 0.83 27.35
C PHE A 357 -12.31 -0.48 26.92
N GLN A 358 -11.57 -1.12 27.86
CA GLN A 358 -10.84 -2.39 27.66
C GLN A 358 -9.62 -2.30 26.72
N PHE A 359 -9.11 -1.11 26.45
CA PHE A 359 -7.80 -0.99 25.82
C PHE A 359 -6.70 -1.42 26.79
N SER A 360 -5.73 -2.21 26.31
CA SER A 360 -4.49 -2.36 27.07
C SER A 360 -3.74 -1.01 27.07
N ARG A 361 -2.97 -0.74 28.14
CA ARG A 361 -2.17 0.47 28.24
C ARG A 361 -1.30 0.67 26.99
N GLN A 362 -0.69 -0.40 26.53
CA GLN A 362 0.18 -0.39 25.34
C GLN A 362 -0.57 0.04 24.06
N LYS A 363 -1.79 -0.51 23.81
CA LYS A 363 -2.60 -0.12 22.65
C LYS A 363 -3.05 1.32 22.74
N ALA A 364 -3.48 1.76 23.92
CA ALA A 364 -3.85 3.15 24.17
C ALA A 364 -2.67 4.10 23.88
N ASP A 365 -1.47 3.78 24.40
CA ASP A 365 -0.25 4.53 24.14
C ASP A 365 0.06 4.60 22.63
N TYR A 366 -0.03 3.49 21.92
CA TYR A 366 0.31 3.45 20.48
C TYR A 366 -0.66 4.26 19.62
N VAL A 367 -1.97 4.13 19.88
CA VAL A 367 -3.01 4.87 19.14
C VAL A 367 -2.84 6.37 19.36
N ILE A 368 -2.67 6.81 20.61
CA ILE A 368 -2.53 8.22 20.97
C ILE A 368 -1.18 8.78 20.48
N HIS A 369 -0.09 8.06 20.71
CA HIS A 369 1.24 8.49 20.25
C HIS A 369 1.29 8.68 18.73
N THR A 370 0.76 7.72 17.97
CA THR A 370 0.73 7.81 16.51
C THR A 370 -0.13 8.99 16.05
N SER A 371 -1.25 9.24 16.71
CA SER A 371 -2.10 10.39 16.42
C SER A 371 -1.40 11.72 16.71
N ARG A 372 -0.63 11.81 17.80
CA ARG A 372 0.20 12.99 18.12
C ARG A 372 1.27 13.24 17.06
N LEU A 373 1.96 12.19 16.58
CA LEU A 373 2.93 12.32 15.48
C LEU A 373 2.30 12.91 14.21
N ILE A 374 1.04 12.55 13.92
CA ILE A 374 0.32 13.09 12.76
C ILE A 374 0.00 14.57 12.97
N VAL A 375 -0.55 14.93 14.12
CA VAL A 375 -0.89 16.33 14.47
C VAL A 375 0.35 17.22 14.50
N GLU A 376 1.47 16.70 14.97
CA GLU A 376 2.77 17.40 15.00
C GLU A 376 3.45 17.50 13.62
N GLY A 377 2.85 16.93 12.57
CA GLY A 377 3.44 16.91 11.22
C GLY A 377 4.67 15.98 11.07
N LYS A 378 4.97 15.16 12.09
CA LYS A 378 6.08 14.19 12.06
C LYS A 378 5.73 12.93 11.25
N LEU A 379 4.44 12.63 11.09
CA LEU A 379 3.91 11.57 10.24
C LEU A 379 2.85 12.16 9.32
N ASP A 380 3.25 12.48 8.09
CA ASP A 380 2.35 13.02 7.07
C ASP A 380 1.69 11.86 6.30
N LEU A 381 0.40 11.64 6.57
CA LEU A 381 -0.37 10.56 5.94
C LEU A 381 -0.61 10.80 4.43
N VAL A 382 -0.69 12.06 4.02
CA VAL A 382 -0.89 12.40 2.59
C VAL A 382 0.40 12.14 1.82
N ALA A 383 1.52 12.56 2.37
CA ALA A 383 2.83 12.33 1.77
C ALA A 383 3.16 10.84 1.61
N LEU A 384 2.70 9.95 2.52
CA LEU A 384 2.93 8.51 2.43
C LEU A 384 2.45 7.91 1.08
N ARG A 385 1.36 8.41 0.50
CA ARG A 385 0.85 7.93 -0.81
C ARG A 385 1.77 8.31 -1.98
N ALA A 386 2.46 9.43 -1.86
CA ALA A 386 3.37 9.93 -2.89
C ALA A 386 4.79 9.38 -2.75
N MET A 387 5.11 8.77 -1.60
CA MET A 387 6.43 8.18 -1.34
C MET A 387 6.65 6.91 -2.17
N SER A 388 7.92 6.56 -2.37
CA SER A 388 8.26 5.19 -2.77
C SER A 388 7.80 4.18 -1.70
N ALA A 389 7.43 2.96 -2.11
CA ALA A 389 7.02 1.90 -1.18
C ALA A 389 8.11 1.63 -0.11
N THR A 390 9.38 1.66 -0.52
CA THR A 390 10.52 1.50 0.39
C THR A 390 10.61 2.63 1.42
N ARG A 391 10.38 3.88 1.02
CA ARG A 391 10.38 5.03 1.94
C ARG A 391 9.16 4.99 2.86
N ALA A 392 7.98 4.72 2.32
CA ALA A 392 6.75 4.59 3.10
C ALA A 392 6.87 3.49 4.16
N GLU A 393 7.37 2.31 3.79
CA GLU A 393 7.61 1.21 4.72
C GLU A 393 8.60 1.60 5.83
N ARG A 394 9.72 2.23 5.48
CA ARG A 394 10.73 2.70 6.44
C ARG A 394 10.15 3.75 7.40
N THR A 395 9.40 4.72 6.88
CA THR A 395 8.74 5.77 7.67
C THR A 395 7.76 5.16 8.67
N LEU A 396 6.93 4.22 8.24
CA LEU A 396 5.95 3.56 9.09
C LEU A 396 6.59 2.64 10.13
N LEU A 397 7.66 1.90 9.76
CA LEU A 397 8.40 1.05 10.70
C LEU A 397 9.13 1.84 11.81
N ALA A 398 9.43 3.11 11.58
CA ALA A 398 10.00 3.99 12.59
C ALA A 398 8.97 4.43 13.65
N VAL A 399 7.66 4.28 13.39
CA VAL A 399 6.59 4.62 14.34
C VAL A 399 6.49 3.53 15.41
N ARG A 400 6.65 3.92 16.66
CA ARG A 400 6.53 3.01 17.80
C ARG A 400 5.12 2.37 17.82
N GLY A 401 5.08 1.04 17.83
CA GLY A 401 3.85 0.27 17.82
C GLY A 401 3.44 -0.27 16.45
N LEU A 402 4.11 0.12 15.38
CA LEU A 402 3.92 -0.44 14.05
C LEU A 402 5.03 -1.46 13.74
N GLY A 403 4.67 -2.73 13.68
CA GLY A 403 5.55 -3.80 13.23
C GLY A 403 5.39 -4.13 11.74
N PRO A 404 6.22 -5.05 11.19
CA PRO A 404 6.17 -5.40 9.76
C PRO A 404 4.80 -5.85 9.28
N TRP A 405 4.03 -6.60 10.09
CA TRP A 405 2.66 -6.99 9.77
C TRP A 405 1.74 -5.77 9.61
N SER A 406 1.72 -4.88 10.62
CA SER A 406 0.86 -3.68 10.62
C SER A 406 1.19 -2.75 9.46
N VAL A 407 2.49 -2.56 9.19
CA VAL A 407 2.96 -1.69 8.11
C VAL A 407 2.54 -2.23 6.74
N ASN A 408 2.82 -3.50 6.44
CA ASN A 408 2.45 -4.08 5.15
C ASN A 408 0.93 -4.21 4.98
N TYR A 409 0.18 -4.46 6.06
CA TYR A 409 -1.27 -4.41 6.05
C TYR A 409 -1.78 -3.01 5.68
N LEU A 410 -1.25 -1.95 6.32
CA LEU A 410 -1.60 -0.56 6.04
C LEU A 410 -1.24 -0.15 4.61
N MET A 411 -0.03 -0.51 4.16
CA MET A 411 0.41 -0.23 2.79
C MET A 411 -0.50 -0.86 1.74
N MET A 412 -0.93 -2.09 1.97
CA MET A 412 -1.86 -2.79 1.08
C MET A 412 -3.28 -2.22 1.15
N ARG A 413 -3.84 -2.09 2.37
CA ARG A 413 -5.27 -1.82 2.58
C ARG A 413 -5.64 -0.35 2.57
N SER A 414 -4.69 0.56 2.77
CA SER A 414 -4.97 1.99 2.91
C SER A 414 -4.18 2.87 1.96
N LEU A 415 -2.98 2.43 1.59
CA LEU A 415 -2.13 3.16 0.63
C LEU A 415 -2.23 2.59 -0.79
N GLY A 416 -2.77 1.37 -0.97
CA GLY A 416 -2.97 0.75 -2.28
C GLY A 416 -1.70 0.22 -2.94
N PHE A 417 -0.63 -0.06 -2.17
CA PHE A 417 0.57 -0.66 -2.73
C PHE A 417 0.33 -2.12 -3.18
N PRO A 418 0.58 -2.48 -4.44
CA PRO A 418 0.18 -3.78 -4.99
C PRO A 418 1.09 -4.93 -4.60
N ASP A 419 2.27 -4.69 -4.01
CA ASP A 419 3.28 -5.73 -3.78
C ASP A 419 3.71 -5.83 -2.30
N CYS A 420 2.76 -5.82 -1.37
CA CYS A 420 2.96 -5.93 0.07
C CYS A 420 2.55 -7.30 0.59
N VAL A 421 3.20 -7.75 1.70
CA VAL A 421 2.86 -8.99 2.40
C VAL A 421 2.87 -8.74 3.91
N PRO A 422 1.74 -8.89 4.60
CA PRO A 422 1.69 -8.85 6.06
C PRO A 422 2.31 -10.13 6.65
N LEU A 423 3.65 -10.14 6.74
CA LEU A 423 4.40 -11.31 7.23
C LEU A 423 4.00 -11.67 8.66
N GLY A 424 3.77 -12.95 8.91
CA GLY A 424 3.24 -13.46 10.18
C GLY A 424 1.71 -13.50 10.23
N ASP A 425 1.02 -13.13 9.13
CA ASP A 425 -0.43 -13.25 9.03
C ASP A 425 -0.88 -14.70 8.96
N THR A 426 -1.81 -15.07 9.86
CA THR A 426 -2.31 -16.44 9.98
C THR A 426 -3.11 -16.87 8.73
N GLY A 427 -3.87 -15.96 8.13
CA GLY A 427 -4.64 -16.23 6.91
C GLY A 427 -3.73 -16.49 5.72
N VAL A 428 -2.64 -15.72 5.58
CA VAL A 428 -1.64 -15.92 4.52
C VAL A 428 -0.95 -17.26 4.69
N THR A 429 -0.46 -17.59 5.88
CA THR A 429 0.26 -18.86 6.11
C THR A 429 -0.65 -20.07 5.97
N SER A 430 -1.91 -20.02 6.45
CA SER A 430 -2.91 -21.07 6.25
C SER A 430 -3.29 -21.23 4.78
N GLY A 431 -3.46 -20.11 4.05
CA GLY A 431 -3.75 -20.13 2.62
C GLY A 431 -2.62 -20.74 1.80
N LEU A 432 -1.35 -20.39 2.10
CA LEU A 432 -0.17 -21.00 1.47
C LEU A 432 -0.07 -22.49 1.76
N GLN A 433 -0.28 -22.91 3.00
CA GLN A 433 -0.28 -24.32 3.38
C GLN A 433 -1.30 -25.12 2.54
N ALA A 434 -2.54 -24.63 2.46
CA ALA A 434 -3.60 -25.31 1.72
C ALA A 434 -3.38 -25.26 0.20
N LEU A 435 -2.92 -24.13 -0.35
CA LEU A 435 -2.67 -23.97 -1.80
C LEU A 435 -1.55 -24.90 -2.27
N LEU A 436 -0.43 -24.93 -1.54
CA LEU A 436 0.79 -25.65 -1.90
C LEU A 436 0.87 -27.05 -1.28
N ARG A 437 -0.14 -27.46 -0.49
CA ARG A 437 -0.23 -28.74 0.22
C ARG A 437 1.00 -29.01 1.10
N LEU A 438 1.42 -27.98 1.86
CA LEU A 438 2.53 -28.13 2.79
C LEU A 438 2.09 -28.91 4.03
N GLU A 439 2.98 -29.72 4.58
CA GLU A 439 2.73 -30.47 5.83
C GLU A 439 2.51 -29.53 7.00
N GLU A 440 3.31 -28.46 7.11
CA GLU A 440 3.25 -27.48 8.16
C GLU A 440 3.04 -26.06 7.62
N ARG A 441 2.54 -25.17 8.48
CA ARG A 441 2.43 -23.75 8.13
C ARG A 441 3.82 -23.14 7.95
N PRO A 442 4.07 -22.40 6.88
CA PRO A 442 5.36 -21.77 6.63
C PRO A 442 5.64 -20.71 7.72
N ASP A 443 6.86 -20.69 8.21
CA ASP A 443 7.39 -19.61 9.04
C ASP A 443 7.52 -18.29 8.25
N ILE A 444 7.99 -17.22 8.91
CA ILE A 444 8.13 -15.89 8.29
C ILE A 444 9.07 -15.92 7.08
N ASP A 445 10.21 -16.62 7.19
CA ASP A 445 11.22 -16.67 6.12
C ASP A 445 10.75 -17.55 4.94
N ALA A 446 10.09 -18.67 5.23
CA ALA A 446 9.45 -19.50 4.21
C ALA A 446 8.29 -18.75 3.53
N THR A 447 7.45 -18.04 4.30
CA THR A 447 6.38 -17.20 3.75
C THR A 447 6.95 -16.14 2.81
N ARG A 448 8.02 -15.45 3.20
CA ARG A 448 8.67 -14.44 2.35
C ARG A 448 9.16 -15.04 1.03
N ARG A 449 9.81 -16.21 1.06
CA ARG A 449 10.28 -16.91 -0.14
C ARG A 449 9.12 -17.35 -1.03
N LEU A 450 8.08 -17.95 -0.46
CA LEU A 450 6.91 -18.42 -1.20
C LEU A 450 6.12 -17.26 -1.82
N MET A 451 5.93 -16.16 -1.10
CA MET A 451 5.22 -15.00 -1.63
C MET A 451 5.99 -14.26 -2.74
N ALA A 452 7.31 -14.45 -2.84
CA ALA A 452 8.12 -13.81 -3.88
C ALA A 452 7.68 -14.18 -5.31
N MET A 453 7.12 -15.39 -5.53
CA MET A 453 6.62 -15.81 -6.84
C MET A 453 5.47 -14.96 -7.38
N PHE A 454 4.71 -14.30 -6.49
CA PHE A 454 3.55 -13.49 -6.84
C PHE A 454 3.89 -12.02 -7.15
N SER A 455 5.16 -11.60 -6.97
CA SER A 455 5.56 -10.24 -7.32
C SER A 455 5.32 -9.96 -8.80
N PRO A 456 4.78 -8.79 -9.18
CA PRO A 456 4.53 -7.58 -8.39
C PRO A 456 3.09 -7.49 -7.81
N TYR A 457 2.38 -8.58 -7.61
CA TYR A 457 0.96 -8.61 -7.16
C TYR A 457 0.79 -9.33 -5.82
N ARG A 458 1.78 -9.24 -4.91
CA ARG A 458 1.73 -9.94 -3.61
C ARG A 458 0.56 -9.52 -2.74
N SER A 459 0.07 -8.27 -2.89
CA SER A 459 -1.13 -7.80 -2.19
C SER A 459 -2.39 -8.55 -2.66
N LEU A 460 -2.59 -8.71 -3.98
CA LEU A 460 -3.69 -9.52 -4.52
C LEU A 460 -3.53 -11.00 -4.16
N ALA A 461 -2.31 -11.55 -4.20
CA ALA A 461 -2.05 -12.91 -3.73
C ALA A 461 -2.47 -13.07 -2.26
N THR A 462 -2.14 -12.10 -1.40
CA THR A 462 -2.57 -12.06 0.01
C THR A 462 -4.09 -12.09 0.12
N ALA A 463 -4.81 -11.25 -0.63
CA ALA A 463 -6.26 -11.22 -0.62
C ALA A 463 -6.89 -12.55 -1.07
N HIS A 464 -6.36 -13.17 -2.13
CA HIS A 464 -6.78 -14.49 -2.58
C HIS A 464 -6.50 -15.60 -1.55
N LEU A 465 -5.34 -15.56 -0.88
CA LEU A 465 -4.99 -16.53 0.17
C LEU A 465 -5.92 -16.41 1.39
N TRP A 466 -6.31 -15.20 1.78
CA TRP A 466 -7.31 -14.99 2.84
C TRP A 466 -8.67 -15.60 2.52
N GLN A 467 -9.02 -15.67 1.24
CA GLN A 467 -10.29 -16.24 0.78
C GLN A 467 -10.18 -17.70 0.33
N PHE A 468 -8.97 -18.27 0.31
CA PHE A 468 -8.73 -19.57 -0.34
C PHE A 468 -9.55 -20.72 0.26
N ASN A 469 -9.67 -20.73 1.57
CA ASN A 469 -10.44 -21.73 2.31
C ASN A 469 -11.86 -21.27 2.68
N GLN A 470 -12.30 -20.11 2.16
CA GLN A 470 -13.62 -19.56 2.42
C GLN A 470 -14.57 -19.86 1.26
N PRO A 471 -15.87 -20.05 1.52
CA PRO A 471 -16.87 -20.14 0.46
C PRO A 471 -16.89 -18.87 -0.38
N ILE A 472 -17.13 -19.03 -1.68
CA ILE A 472 -17.31 -17.90 -2.59
C ILE A 472 -18.61 -17.22 -2.20
N PRO A 473 -18.63 -15.92 -1.86
CA PRO A 473 -19.86 -15.23 -1.53
C PRO A 473 -20.70 -15.00 -2.77
N THR A 474 -21.97 -15.24 -2.66
CA THR A 474 -23.00 -14.96 -3.69
C THR A 474 -23.33 -13.49 -3.76
#